data_f411cadefade42da2f2c53c07f30e62d
#
_entry.id   f411cadefade42da2f2c53c07f30e62d
#
_cell.length_a   1.000
_cell.length_b   1.000
_cell.length_c   1.000
_cell.angle_alpha   90.00
_cell.angle_beta   90.00
_cell.angle_gamma   90.00
#
_symmetry.space_group_name_H-M   'P 1'
#
loop_
_entity.id
_entity.type
_entity.pdbx_description
1 polymer ?
#
loop_
_entity_poly.entity_id
_entity_poly.type
_entity_poly.pdbx_seq_one_letter_code
_entity_poly.pdbx_strand_id
1 'polypeptide(L)'
;MREGYYTQGLKKHFENSDIYGLDISKIAIDMATRYRKDVTWLVGNSKNIPILDHSLDFICALFTVVNQDELKRALKEDGYIVHVTANNQHLIEIKELIYDEIKVKSDKYIRLDFNQVKSYDFKEKVHISNREDALNLLMMTPHYYHIKKEKRGVLDTLQGLDITIDIKVTVYALL
;
A
#
# COMPACT_ATOMS: atom_id res chain seq x y z
N MET A 1 0.06 6.34 3.07
CA MET A 1 0.76 5.49 4.08
C MET A 1 0.61 6.18 5.43
N ARG A 2 -0.22 5.65 6.33
CA ARG A 2 -0.32 6.27 7.68
C ARG A 2 0.98 6.02 8.43
N GLU A 3 1.64 7.09 8.88
CA GLU A 3 2.72 7.10 9.87
C GLU A 3 3.96 6.21 9.57
N GLY A 4 4.14 5.75 8.34
CA GLY A 4 5.32 4.97 7.96
C GLY A 4 5.41 3.58 8.58
N TYR A 5 4.29 2.96 8.96
CA TYR A 5 4.26 1.65 9.63
C TYR A 5 5.07 0.57 8.93
N TYR A 6 4.88 0.40 7.61
CA TYR A 6 5.64 -0.58 6.83
C TYR A 6 7.12 -0.22 6.72
N THR A 7 7.42 1.07 6.57
CA THR A 7 8.80 1.58 6.52
C THR A 7 9.54 1.33 7.84
N GLN A 8 8.83 1.42 8.97
CA GLN A 8 9.39 1.03 10.27
C GLN A 8 9.76 -0.46 10.34
N GLY A 9 8.87 -1.32 9.82
CA GLY A 9 9.14 -2.75 9.73
C GLY A 9 10.39 -3.05 8.90
N LEU A 10 10.52 -2.39 7.75
CA LEU A 10 11.70 -2.51 6.90
C LEU A 10 12.97 -2.03 7.62
N LYS A 11 12.94 -0.88 8.29
CA LYS A 11 14.11 -0.36 9.00
C LYS A 11 14.59 -1.27 10.14
N LYS A 12 13.66 -1.95 10.83
CA LYS A 12 14.01 -2.96 11.84
C LYS A 12 14.74 -4.18 11.27
N HIS A 13 14.43 -4.57 10.04
CA HIS A 13 15.07 -5.71 9.39
C HIS A 13 16.35 -5.34 8.66
N PHE A 14 16.46 -4.10 8.22
CA PHE A 14 17.59 -3.56 7.46
C PHE A 14 18.22 -2.38 8.22
N GLU A 15 18.69 -2.64 9.44
CA GLU A 15 19.19 -1.60 10.37
C GLU A 15 20.32 -0.76 9.78
N ASN A 16 21.22 -1.39 9.01
CA ASN A 16 22.39 -0.75 8.41
C ASN A 16 22.14 -0.17 7.00
N SER A 17 20.86 -0.12 6.56
CA SER A 17 20.51 0.38 5.23
C SER A 17 19.94 1.79 5.30
N ASP A 18 20.18 2.57 4.26
CA ASP A 18 19.50 3.84 4.04
C ASP A 18 18.08 3.56 3.53
N ILE A 19 17.09 3.96 4.32
CA ILE A 19 15.67 3.75 3.98
C ILE A 19 15.03 5.08 3.62
N TYR A 20 14.34 5.07 2.48
CA TYR A 20 13.56 6.20 1.99
C TYR A 20 12.07 5.86 2.04
N GLY A 21 11.27 6.78 2.57
CA GLY A 21 9.81 6.68 2.53
C GLY A 21 9.23 7.73 1.61
N LEU A 22 8.46 7.32 0.60
CA LEU A 22 7.85 8.22 -0.39
C LEU A 22 6.32 8.19 -0.27
N ASP A 23 5.71 9.35 -0.16
CA ASP A 23 4.26 9.52 -0.28
C ASP A 23 3.94 10.85 -0.97
N ILE A 24 2.83 10.89 -1.72
CA ILE A 24 2.34 12.12 -2.34
C ILE A 24 1.73 13.08 -1.32
N SER A 25 1.28 12.57 -0.19
CA SER A 25 0.66 13.35 0.88
C SER A 25 1.72 13.98 1.79
N LYS A 26 1.87 15.30 1.69
CA LYS A 26 2.72 16.07 2.60
C LYS A 26 2.34 15.85 4.07
N ILE A 27 1.03 15.70 4.37
CA ILE A 27 0.55 15.46 5.73
C ILE A 27 1.01 14.10 6.24
N ALA A 28 0.93 13.05 5.39
CA ALA A 28 1.39 11.72 5.77
C ALA A 28 2.90 11.69 6.04
N ILE A 29 3.69 12.40 5.22
CA ILE A 29 5.13 12.54 5.44
C ILE A 29 5.44 13.32 6.72
N ASP A 30 4.76 14.44 6.97
CA ASP A 30 4.95 15.22 8.21
C ASP A 30 4.64 14.38 9.47
N MET A 31 3.60 13.57 9.43
CA MET A 31 3.30 12.63 10.51
C MET A 31 4.40 11.57 10.65
N ALA A 32 4.84 10.95 9.57
CA ALA A 32 5.86 9.91 9.59
C ALA A 32 7.20 10.39 10.15
N THR A 33 7.62 11.62 9.85
CA THR A 33 8.87 12.23 10.37
C THR A 33 8.89 12.37 11.88
N ARG A 34 7.71 12.50 12.52
CA ARG A 34 7.61 12.62 13.98
C ARG A 34 7.92 11.30 14.70
N TYR A 35 7.63 10.18 14.05
CA TYR A 35 7.82 8.85 14.63
C TYR A 35 9.16 8.21 14.30
N ARG A 36 9.75 8.54 13.11
CA ARG A 36 11.00 7.92 12.65
C ARG A 36 11.93 8.95 12.04
N LYS A 37 12.98 9.27 12.78
CA LYS A 37 14.05 10.20 12.36
C LYS A 37 15.19 9.52 11.62
N ASP A 38 15.24 8.21 11.66
CA ASP A 38 16.23 7.34 11.02
C ASP A 38 15.85 6.86 9.62
N VAL A 39 14.80 7.48 9.05
CA VAL A 39 14.31 7.27 7.69
C VAL A 39 14.31 8.62 6.96
N THR A 40 14.76 8.64 5.73
CA THR A 40 14.65 9.83 4.86
C THR A 40 13.25 9.86 4.22
N TRP A 41 12.47 10.87 4.59
CA TRP A 41 11.09 11.01 4.13
C TRP A 41 11.00 11.98 2.96
N LEU A 42 10.34 11.57 1.88
CA LEU A 42 10.22 12.29 0.62
C LEU A 42 8.75 12.53 0.26
N VAL A 43 8.41 13.75 -0.12
CA VAL A 43 7.12 14.07 -0.74
C VAL A 43 7.27 13.96 -2.25
N GLY A 44 6.55 13.03 -2.87
CA GLY A 44 6.65 12.81 -4.32
C GLY A 44 5.67 11.76 -4.80
N ASN A 45 5.73 11.43 -6.07
CA ASN A 45 4.87 10.42 -6.69
C ASN A 45 5.69 9.41 -7.50
N SER A 46 5.06 8.30 -7.86
CA SER A 46 5.71 7.20 -8.59
C SER A 46 6.11 7.54 -10.04
N LYS A 47 5.71 8.70 -10.57
CA LYS A 47 6.07 9.13 -11.93
C LYS A 47 7.36 9.96 -11.97
N ASN A 48 7.80 10.43 -10.81
CA ASN A 48 9.03 11.20 -10.66
C ASN A 48 9.53 11.03 -9.22
N ILE A 49 10.29 9.96 -8.99
CA ILE A 49 10.85 9.62 -7.68
C ILE A 49 12.09 10.49 -7.47
N PRO A 50 12.17 11.31 -6.41
CA PRO A 50 13.29 12.22 -6.18
C PRO A 50 14.53 11.47 -5.64
N ILE A 51 15.01 10.50 -6.39
CA ILE A 51 16.15 9.63 -6.12
C ILE A 51 17.05 9.62 -7.36
N LEU A 52 18.36 9.48 -7.16
CA LEU A 52 19.31 9.37 -8.25
C LEU A 52 19.09 8.09 -9.08
N ASP A 53 19.54 8.13 -10.32
CA ASP A 53 19.52 6.97 -11.20
C ASP A 53 20.36 5.84 -10.63
N HIS A 54 19.89 4.61 -10.79
CA HIS A 54 20.60 3.37 -10.42
C HIS A 54 21.18 3.38 -9.00
N SER A 55 20.43 3.95 -8.03
CA SER A 55 20.91 4.11 -6.66
C SER A 55 20.22 3.21 -5.63
N LEU A 56 19.07 2.63 -5.96
CA LEU A 56 18.31 1.78 -5.05
C LEU A 56 18.60 0.30 -5.29
N ASP A 57 18.93 -0.43 -4.22
CA ASP A 57 19.04 -1.89 -4.25
C ASP A 57 17.66 -2.56 -4.23
N PHE A 58 16.66 -1.87 -3.64
CA PHE A 58 15.35 -2.43 -3.41
C PHE A 58 14.25 -1.35 -3.43
N ILE A 59 13.13 -1.65 -4.07
CA ILE A 59 11.93 -0.81 -4.05
C ILE A 59 10.74 -1.63 -3.54
N CYS A 60 10.05 -1.12 -2.51
CA CYS A 60 8.82 -1.70 -2.00
C CYS A 60 7.62 -0.81 -2.37
N ALA A 61 6.76 -1.29 -3.26
CA ALA A 61 5.56 -0.61 -3.70
C ALA A 61 4.31 -1.26 -3.09
N LEU A 62 3.65 -0.54 -2.17
CA LEU A 62 2.54 -1.05 -1.38
C LEU A 62 1.22 -0.39 -1.81
N PHE A 63 0.30 -1.16 -2.38
CA PHE A 63 -1.04 -0.72 -2.78
C PHE A 63 -1.05 0.57 -3.61
N THR A 64 -0.03 0.77 -4.42
CA THR A 64 0.17 1.98 -5.22
C THR A 64 0.33 1.66 -6.69
N VAL A 65 -0.03 2.65 -7.51
CA VAL A 65 0.28 2.61 -8.95
C VAL A 65 1.74 2.95 -9.13
N VAL A 66 2.45 2.15 -9.90
CA VAL A 66 3.87 2.33 -10.20
C VAL A 66 4.08 2.75 -11.65
N ASN A 67 5.14 3.51 -11.90
CA ASN A 67 5.61 3.83 -13.23
C ASN A 67 6.85 2.98 -13.52
N GLN A 68 6.80 2.14 -14.55
CA GLN A 68 7.85 1.17 -14.84
C GLN A 68 9.18 1.82 -15.23
N ASP A 69 9.13 2.88 -16.03
CA ASP A 69 10.34 3.57 -16.50
C ASP A 69 11.06 4.21 -15.31
N GLU A 70 10.30 4.76 -14.38
CA GLU A 70 10.83 5.40 -13.18
C GLU A 70 11.41 4.37 -12.20
N LEU A 71 10.78 3.20 -12.07
CA LEU A 71 11.35 2.09 -11.31
C LEU A 71 12.66 1.60 -11.92
N LYS A 72 12.71 1.44 -13.27
CA LYS A 72 13.93 1.05 -13.99
C LYS A 72 15.04 2.09 -13.80
N ARG A 73 14.70 3.37 -13.84
CA ARG A 73 15.67 4.46 -13.66
C ARG A 73 16.30 4.44 -12.26
N ALA A 74 15.47 4.30 -11.22
CA ALA A 74 15.93 4.43 -9.84
C ALA A 74 16.63 3.18 -9.31
N LEU A 75 16.27 1.99 -9.82
CA LEU A 75 16.79 0.70 -9.37
C LEU A 75 18.16 0.40 -9.98
N LYS A 76 19.05 -0.21 -9.21
CA LYS A 76 20.30 -0.78 -9.71
C LYS A 76 20.02 -2.00 -10.62
N GLU A 77 20.97 -2.39 -11.46
CA GLU A 77 20.82 -3.51 -12.40
C GLU A 77 20.51 -4.85 -11.70
N ASP A 78 21.09 -5.08 -10.52
CA ASP A 78 20.85 -6.26 -9.68
C ASP A 78 19.79 -6.05 -8.61
N GLY A 79 19.05 -4.96 -8.69
CA GLY A 79 18.04 -4.56 -7.71
C GLY A 79 16.71 -5.32 -7.84
N TYR A 80 15.92 -5.27 -6.77
CA TYR A 80 14.64 -5.96 -6.68
C TYR A 80 13.49 -5.01 -6.39
N ILE A 81 12.32 -5.39 -6.90
CA ILE A 81 11.05 -4.72 -6.61
C ILE A 81 10.14 -5.70 -5.88
N VAL A 82 9.60 -5.30 -4.74
CA VAL A 82 8.49 -5.99 -4.11
C VAL A 82 7.22 -5.17 -4.31
N HIS A 83 6.28 -5.73 -5.05
CA HIS A 83 5.00 -5.11 -5.34
C HIS A 83 3.89 -5.83 -4.58
N VAL A 84 3.21 -5.11 -3.67
CA VAL A 84 2.07 -5.62 -2.91
C VAL A 84 0.79 -5.05 -3.49
N THR A 85 -0.09 -5.94 -3.91
CA THR A 85 -1.38 -5.60 -4.53
C THR A 85 -2.53 -6.26 -3.79
N ALA A 86 -3.69 -5.62 -3.85
CA ALA A 86 -4.93 -6.17 -3.29
C ALA A 86 -5.57 -7.15 -4.27
N ASN A 87 -5.85 -8.37 -3.84
CA ASN A 87 -6.67 -9.34 -4.56
C ASN A 87 -8.17 -8.99 -4.46
N ASN A 88 -9.02 -9.76 -5.13
CA ASN A 88 -10.43 -9.44 -5.28
C ASN A 88 -11.20 -9.39 -3.96
N GLN A 89 -10.84 -10.24 -3.00
CA GLN A 89 -11.52 -10.29 -1.70
C GLN A 89 -10.90 -9.39 -0.64
N HIS A 90 -9.87 -8.63 -0.97
CA HIS A 90 -9.30 -7.66 -0.03
C HIS A 90 -10.32 -6.63 0.40
N LEU A 91 -10.56 -6.55 1.72
CA LEU A 91 -11.57 -5.68 2.35
C LEU A 91 -12.96 -5.84 1.72
N ILE A 92 -13.35 -7.10 1.41
CA ILE A 92 -14.63 -7.38 0.75
C ILE A 92 -15.80 -6.91 1.61
N GLU A 93 -15.72 -7.07 2.92
CA GLU A 93 -16.75 -6.69 3.87
C GLU A 93 -17.01 -5.17 3.84
N ILE A 94 -15.94 -4.37 3.72
CA ILE A 94 -16.06 -2.92 3.53
C ILE A 94 -16.77 -2.59 2.20
N LYS A 95 -16.43 -3.32 1.13
CA LYS A 95 -17.06 -3.09 -0.17
C LYS A 95 -18.55 -3.45 -0.14
N GLU A 96 -18.92 -4.53 0.54
CA GLU A 96 -20.33 -4.96 0.73
C GLU A 96 -21.15 -3.94 1.51
N LEU A 97 -20.55 -3.30 2.53
CA LEU A 97 -21.22 -2.21 3.26
C LEU A 97 -21.51 -0.98 2.37
N ILE A 98 -20.65 -0.69 1.40
CA ILE A 98 -20.67 0.57 0.65
C ILE A 98 -21.37 0.44 -0.70
N TYR A 99 -21.08 -0.64 -1.43
CA TYR A 99 -21.55 -0.82 -2.80
C TYR A 99 -22.78 -1.74 -2.85
N ASP A 100 -23.70 -1.43 -3.73
CA ASP A 100 -24.86 -2.31 -4.01
C ASP A 100 -24.43 -3.48 -4.90
N GLU A 101 -23.41 -3.27 -5.74
CA GLU A 101 -22.84 -4.27 -6.62
C GLU A 101 -21.32 -4.16 -6.60
N ILE A 102 -20.64 -5.26 -6.27
CA ILE A 102 -19.17 -5.32 -6.24
C ILE A 102 -18.69 -5.80 -7.60
N LYS A 103 -18.06 -4.89 -8.33
CA LYS A 103 -17.40 -5.25 -9.59
C LYS A 103 -16.10 -5.98 -9.28
N VAL A 104 -16.02 -7.25 -9.68
CA VAL A 104 -14.76 -8.00 -9.67
C VAL A 104 -13.82 -7.33 -10.67
N LYS A 105 -12.70 -6.83 -10.19
CA LYS A 105 -11.66 -6.34 -11.10
C LYS A 105 -11.14 -7.53 -11.88
N SER A 106 -11.25 -7.47 -13.21
CA SER A 106 -10.50 -8.39 -14.06
C SER A 106 -9.02 -8.23 -13.74
N ASP A 107 -8.23 -9.31 -13.79
CA ASP A 107 -6.79 -9.39 -13.48
C ASP A 107 -5.90 -8.50 -14.38
N LYS A 108 -6.37 -7.33 -14.77
CA LYS A 108 -5.57 -6.25 -15.33
C LYS A 108 -4.73 -5.57 -14.24
N TYR A 109 -4.15 -6.36 -13.34
CA TYR A 109 -3.00 -5.88 -12.61
C TYR A 109 -1.94 -5.54 -13.66
N ILE A 110 -1.44 -4.32 -13.59
CA ILE A 110 -0.32 -3.87 -14.42
C ILE A 110 0.79 -4.90 -14.20
N ARG A 111 0.89 -5.83 -15.13
CA ARG A 111 2.02 -6.75 -15.15
C ARG A 111 3.23 -5.87 -15.44
N LEU A 112 4.09 -5.77 -14.46
CA LEU A 112 5.34 -5.07 -14.67
C LEU A 112 6.13 -5.85 -15.71
N ASP A 113 6.72 -5.14 -16.66
CA ASP A 113 7.62 -5.70 -17.66
C ASP A 113 9.01 -5.90 -17.06
N PHE A 114 9.05 -6.74 -16.00
CA PHE A 114 10.21 -7.15 -15.24
C PHE A 114 10.19 -8.65 -15.12
N ASN A 115 11.34 -9.25 -14.81
CA ASN A 115 11.43 -10.67 -14.54
C ASN A 115 10.78 -10.99 -13.18
N GLN A 116 9.63 -11.68 -13.21
CA GLN A 116 9.00 -12.16 -11.98
C GLN A 116 9.79 -13.30 -11.37
N VAL A 117 10.43 -13.05 -10.25
CA VAL A 117 11.25 -14.03 -9.51
C VAL A 117 10.36 -14.93 -8.64
N LYS A 118 9.41 -14.32 -7.91
CA LYS A 118 8.54 -15.04 -6.97
C LYS A 118 7.22 -14.33 -6.75
N SER A 119 6.19 -15.08 -6.37
CA SER A 119 4.89 -14.53 -5.98
C SER A 119 4.31 -15.32 -4.83
N TYR A 120 3.63 -14.63 -3.92
CA TYR A 120 2.94 -15.19 -2.77
C TYR A 120 1.55 -14.58 -2.68
N ASP A 121 0.56 -15.42 -2.41
CA ASP A 121 -0.77 -14.98 -2.01
C ASP A 121 -0.91 -15.13 -0.51
N PHE A 122 -1.43 -14.10 0.15
CA PHE A 122 -1.71 -14.10 1.58
C PHE A 122 -3.17 -13.73 1.78
N LYS A 123 -3.88 -14.55 2.57
CA LYS A 123 -5.27 -14.32 2.89
C LYS A 123 -5.55 -14.66 4.36
N GLU A 124 -6.10 -13.69 5.08
CA GLU A 124 -6.45 -13.82 6.49
C GLU A 124 -7.71 -13.02 6.82
N LYS A 125 -8.48 -13.49 7.80
CA LYS A 125 -9.57 -12.72 8.41
C LYS A 125 -9.11 -12.12 9.72
N VAL A 126 -9.38 -10.83 9.88
CA VAL A 126 -9.01 -10.06 11.07
C VAL A 126 -10.26 -9.43 11.64
N HIS A 127 -10.44 -9.54 12.95
CA HIS A 127 -11.51 -8.87 13.67
C HIS A 127 -11.02 -7.54 14.25
N ILE A 128 -11.69 -6.44 13.87
CA ILE A 128 -11.50 -5.12 14.46
C ILE A 128 -12.60 -4.92 15.50
N SER A 129 -12.22 -4.91 16.77
CA SER A 129 -13.15 -5.00 17.89
C SER A 129 -13.81 -3.67 18.30
N ASN A 130 -13.33 -2.54 17.77
CA ASN A 130 -13.86 -1.24 18.15
C ASN A 130 -14.22 -0.39 16.93
N ARG A 131 -15.17 0.52 17.14
CA ARG A 131 -15.71 1.40 16.11
C ARG A 131 -14.67 2.35 15.55
N GLU A 132 -13.83 2.91 16.41
CA GLU A 132 -12.84 3.92 16.01
C GLU A 132 -11.84 3.36 15.00
N ASP A 133 -11.29 2.19 15.26
CA ASP A 133 -10.35 1.53 14.36
C ASP A 133 -11.01 1.10 13.05
N ALA A 134 -12.26 0.62 13.11
CA ALA A 134 -13.03 0.27 11.93
C ALA A 134 -13.29 1.49 11.02
N LEU A 135 -13.65 2.63 11.60
CA LEU A 135 -13.81 3.89 10.87
C LEU A 135 -12.48 4.41 10.34
N ASN A 136 -11.42 4.32 11.13
CA ASN A 136 -10.08 4.73 10.72
C ASN A 136 -9.60 3.90 9.52
N LEU A 137 -9.80 2.58 9.54
CA LEU A 137 -9.47 1.71 8.41
C LEU A 137 -10.28 2.12 7.18
N LEU A 138 -11.59 2.31 7.31
CA LEU A 138 -12.45 2.71 6.21
C LEU A 138 -11.99 4.04 5.59
N MET A 139 -11.70 5.05 6.41
CA MET A 139 -11.19 6.35 5.95
C MET A 139 -9.83 6.27 5.24
N MET A 140 -9.05 5.23 5.51
CA MET A 140 -7.79 4.97 4.81
C MET A 140 -7.99 4.40 3.40
N THR A 141 -9.17 3.92 3.09
CA THR A 141 -9.49 3.35 1.78
C THR A 141 -10.12 4.38 0.85
N PRO A 142 -9.94 4.27 -0.48
CA PRO A 142 -10.67 5.12 -1.42
C PRO A 142 -12.19 4.89 -1.36
N HIS A 143 -12.64 3.77 -0.79
CA HIS A 143 -14.05 3.42 -0.67
C HIS A 143 -14.84 4.41 0.20
N TYR A 144 -14.21 5.00 1.22
CA TYR A 144 -14.83 6.01 2.08
C TYR A 144 -15.48 7.17 1.30
N TYR A 145 -14.80 7.65 0.27
CA TYR A 145 -15.27 8.77 -0.56
C TYR A 145 -16.43 8.38 -1.51
N HIS A 146 -16.69 7.10 -1.66
CA HIS A 146 -17.77 6.57 -2.51
C HIS A 146 -19.03 6.17 -1.72
N ILE A 147 -19.06 6.40 -0.40
CA ILE A 147 -20.20 6.08 0.45
C ILE A 147 -21.38 7.01 0.08
N LYS A 148 -22.47 6.40 -0.38
CA LYS A 148 -23.72 7.11 -0.65
C LYS A 148 -24.30 7.68 0.65
N LYS A 149 -25.02 8.82 0.55
CA LYS A 149 -25.62 9.49 1.73
C LYS A 149 -26.53 8.55 2.52
N GLU A 150 -27.30 7.73 1.81
CA GLU A 150 -28.26 6.78 2.39
C GLU A 150 -27.59 5.67 3.21
N LYS A 151 -26.34 5.33 2.88
CA LYS A 151 -25.55 4.29 3.57
C LYS A 151 -24.69 4.83 4.71
N ARG A 152 -24.63 6.14 4.91
CA ARG A 152 -23.81 6.73 5.99
C ARG A 152 -24.27 6.32 7.39
N GLY A 153 -25.57 6.11 7.58
CA GLY A 153 -26.13 5.66 8.85
C GLY A 153 -25.58 4.30 9.32
N VAL A 154 -25.11 3.44 8.41
CA VAL A 154 -24.46 2.16 8.76
C VAL A 154 -23.18 2.40 9.57
N LEU A 155 -22.47 3.50 9.30
CA LEU A 155 -21.24 3.85 10.02
C LEU A 155 -21.51 4.24 11.47
N ASP A 156 -22.71 4.75 11.76
CA ASP A 156 -23.09 5.15 13.11
C ASP A 156 -23.42 3.96 14.00
N THR A 157 -23.82 2.84 13.41
CA THR A 157 -24.15 1.59 14.11
C THR A 157 -23.00 0.60 14.17
N LEU A 158 -21.87 0.91 13.53
CA LEU A 158 -20.71 0.02 13.47
C LEU A 158 -20.09 -0.12 14.87
N GLN A 159 -20.07 -1.34 15.41
CA GLN A 159 -19.47 -1.66 16.71
C GLN A 159 -18.05 -2.24 16.58
N GLY A 160 -17.82 -2.94 15.48
CA GLY A 160 -16.58 -3.57 15.07
C GLY A 160 -16.72 -4.04 13.63
N LEU A 161 -15.70 -4.63 13.06
CA LEU A 161 -15.72 -5.09 11.67
C LEU A 161 -14.80 -6.29 11.48
N ASP A 162 -15.34 -7.37 10.93
CA ASP A 162 -14.51 -8.42 10.35
C ASP A 162 -14.05 -7.98 8.98
N ILE A 163 -12.78 -8.17 8.69
CA ILE A 163 -12.18 -7.82 7.40
C ILE A 163 -11.36 -8.98 6.86
N THR A 164 -11.40 -9.12 5.55
CA THR A 164 -10.52 -10.05 4.83
C THR A 164 -9.31 -9.27 4.29
N ILE A 165 -8.12 -9.63 4.75
CA ILE A 165 -6.86 -9.24 4.14
C ILE A 165 -6.56 -10.26 3.05
N ASP A 166 -6.61 -9.86 1.79
CA ASP A 166 -6.36 -10.73 0.62
C ASP A 166 -5.44 -9.98 -0.33
N ILE A 167 -4.16 -10.34 -0.30
CA ILE A 167 -3.09 -9.62 -0.99
C ILE A 167 -2.19 -10.56 -1.76
N LYS A 168 -1.61 -10.03 -2.83
CA LYS A 168 -0.53 -10.66 -3.57
C LYS A 168 0.75 -9.87 -3.38
N VAL A 169 1.83 -10.58 -3.04
CA VAL A 169 3.19 -10.04 -2.95
C VAL A 169 3.98 -10.62 -4.12
N THR A 170 4.45 -9.79 -5.02
CA THR A 170 5.25 -10.23 -6.17
C THR A 170 6.63 -9.59 -6.12
N VAL A 171 7.65 -10.41 -6.27
CA VAL A 171 9.05 -9.99 -6.34
C VAL A 171 9.48 -10.01 -7.81
N TYR A 172 10.05 -8.92 -8.24
CA TYR A 172 10.62 -8.76 -9.58
C TYR A 172 12.10 -8.39 -9.50
N ALA A 173 12.88 -8.84 -10.49
CA ALA A 173 14.22 -8.36 -10.78
C ALA A 173 14.21 -7.55 -12.08
N LEU A 174 15.15 -6.63 -12.26
CA LEU A 174 15.48 -6.07 -13.57
C LEU A 174 15.98 -7.22 -14.47
N LEU A 175 15.64 -7.15 -15.74
CA LEU A 175 16.12 -8.10 -16.77
C LEU A 175 17.57 -7.80 -17.14
#